data_3a39316847fdd7b701c19b80f7119dd6
#
_entry.id   3a39316847fdd7b701c19b80f7119dd6
#
_cell.length_a   1.000
_cell.length_b   1.000
_cell.length_c   1.000
_cell.angle_alpha   90.00
_cell.angle_beta   90.00
_cell.angle_gamma   90.00
#
_symmetry.space_group_name_H-M   'P 1'
#
loop_
_entity.id
_entity.type
_entity.pdbx_description
1 polymer ?
#
loop_
_entity_poly.entity_id
_entity_poly.type
_entity_poly.pdbx_seq_one_letter_code
_entity_poly.pdbx_strand_id
1 'polypeptide(L)'
;MISRRLLLQSAALTLAAPTLPTFAYLQWHEEAFPLAAKDIEALTHHPFITGLIEGTLPQESFLWYLCQNLNYLAGYEKSLMKLAPRLTDKDDRKQVLAWGKETSATYRWTSEVIKSSAQHRDTDRYRAVRPTTRRYIEWEAEKAAKAPVSVAWATLLPCFWVYGEVGRFVSANKKPDSPYAAWLDGYGDPAYAKTVNAAVALADRLAAQDAKNRGRATDAFLSSSFPQGS
;
A
#
# COMPACT_ATOMS: atom_id res chain seq x y z
N MET A 1 -3.62 -80.07 38.93
CA MET A 1 -2.52 -79.10 38.83
C MET A 1 -3.03 -77.95 38.00
N ILE A 2 -3.38 -76.85 38.67
CA ILE A 2 -3.97 -75.67 37.95
C ILE A 2 -2.92 -74.58 37.97
N SER A 3 -2.43 -74.20 36.76
CA SER A 3 -1.49 -73.10 36.59
C SER A 3 -2.25 -71.81 36.32
N ARG A 4 -2.19 -70.88 37.26
CA ARG A 4 -2.70 -69.50 37.11
C ARG A 4 -1.65 -68.63 36.42
N ARG A 5 -1.88 -68.23 35.18
CA ARG A 5 -1.16 -67.13 34.57
C ARG A 5 -1.87 -65.83 34.86
N LEU A 6 -1.28 -65.01 35.71
CA LEU A 6 -1.66 -63.60 35.87
C LEU A 6 -1.25 -62.83 34.62
N LEU A 7 -2.21 -62.23 33.91
CA LEU A 7 -2.02 -61.23 32.91
C LEU A 7 -1.98 -59.86 33.59
N LEU A 8 -0.81 -59.28 33.67
CA LEU A 8 -0.65 -57.88 34.04
C LEU A 8 -1.02 -57.01 32.82
N GLN A 9 -2.21 -56.40 32.85
CA GLN A 9 -2.57 -55.35 31.92
C GLN A 9 -1.96 -54.04 32.41
N SER A 10 -0.89 -53.59 31.72
CA SER A 10 -0.31 -52.24 31.91
C SER A 10 -1.21 -51.24 31.18
N ALA A 11 -2.03 -50.51 31.90
CA ALA A 11 -2.74 -49.36 31.39
C ALA A 11 -1.73 -48.21 31.20
N ALA A 12 -1.33 -47.95 29.98
CA ALA A 12 -0.56 -46.74 29.63
C ALA A 12 -1.50 -45.53 29.72
N LEU A 13 -1.39 -44.75 30.80
CA LEU A 13 -1.99 -43.42 30.85
C LEU A 13 -1.24 -42.51 29.88
N THR A 14 -1.80 -42.28 28.72
CA THR A 14 -1.37 -41.18 27.81
C THR A 14 -1.84 -39.86 28.45
N LEU A 15 -0.94 -39.19 29.13
CA LEU A 15 -1.11 -37.79 29.51
C LEU A 15 -1.14 -36.94 28.22
N ALA A 16 -2.34 -36.55 27.82
CA ALA A 16 -2.49 -35.51 26.81
C ALA A 16 -1.88 -34.19 27.35
N ALA A 17 -0.75 -33.76 26.76
CA ALA A 17 -0.19 -32.46 27.09
C ALA A 17 -1.25 -31.38 26.80
N PRO A 18 -1.48 -30.42 27.73
CA PRO A 18 -2.38 -29.32 27.43
C PRO A 18 -1.85 -28.56 26.22
N THR A 19 -2.62 -28.51 25.14
CA THR A 19 -2.38 -27.62 24.03
C THR A 19 -2.56 -26.20 24.57
N LEU A 20 -1.44 -25.50 24.77
CA LEU A 20 -1.47 -24.06 25.06
C LEU A 20 -2.25 -23.39 23.94
N PRO A 21 -3.15 -22.44 24.25
CA PRO A 21 -3.82 -21.69 23.22
C PRO A 21 -2.75 -21.00 22.38
N THR A 22 -2.73 -21.32 21.10
CA THR A 22 -1.91 -20.59 20.13
C THR A 22 -2.54 -19.20 20.07
N PHE A 23 -1.96 -18.23 20.78
CA PHE A 23 -2.29 -16.83 20.54
C PHE A 23 -2.00 -16.58 19.08
N ALA A 24 -3.03 -16.47 18.26
CA ALA A 24 -2.90 -16.01 16.90
C ALA A 24 -2.37 -14.57 17.00
N TYR A 25 -1.08 -14.39 16.74
CA TYR A 25 -0.52 -13.05 16.58
C TYR A 25 -1.28 -12.38 15.45
N LEU A 26 -1.81 -11.17 15.71
CA LEU A 26 -2.41 -10.34 14.68
C LEU A 26 -1.44 -10.16 13.53
N GLN A 27 -1.95 -10.19 12.30
CA GLN A 27 -1.17 -9.78 11.13
C GLN A 27 -0.70 -8.34 11.35
N TRP A 28 0.42 -7.96 10.75
CA TRP A 28 0.95 -6.61 10.97
C TRP A 28 -0.04 -5.51 10.54
N HIS A 29 -0.74 -5.72 9.44
CA HIS A 29 -1.73 -4.75 8.97
C HIS A 29 -2.92 -4.58 9.92
N GLU A 30 -3.34 -5.65 10.64
CA GLU A 30 -4.42 -5.58 11.63
C GLU A 30 -4.06 -4.69 12.83
N GLU A 31 -2.77 -4.50 13.10
CA GLU A 31 -2.27 -3.56 14.11
C GLU A 31 -2.04 -2.15 13.54
N ALA A 32 -1.47 -2.05 12.33
CA ALA A 32 -1.03 -0.78 11.75
C ALA A 32 -2.18 0.04 11.14
N PHE A 33 -3.10 -0.58 10.42
CA PHE A 33 -4.15 0.14 9.69
C PHE A 33 -5.15 0.88 10.57
N PRO A 34 -5.59 0.33 11.73
CA PRO A 34 -6.47 1.07 12.64
C PRO A 34 -5.86 2.38 13.14
N LEU A 35 -4.52 2.48 13.23
CA LEU A 35 -3.85 3.71 13.65
C LEU A 35 -3.98 4.84 12.61
N ALA A 36 -4.18 4.49 11.34
CA ALA A 36 -4.36 5.44 10.23
C ALA A 36 -5.84 5.79 9.96
N ALA A 37 -6.79 5.18 10.67
CA ALA A 37 -8.22 5.27 10.33
C ALA A 37 -8.75 6.72 10.28
N LYS A 38 -8.38 7.56 11.26
CA LYS A 38 -8.81 8.97 11.30
C LYS A 38 -8.26 9.78 10.13
N ASP A 39 -7.02 9.52 9.75
CA ASP A 39 -6.39 10.23 8.65
C ASP A 39 -6.97 9.80 7.29
N ILE A 40 -7.31 8.51 7.14
CA ILE A 40 -8.06 8.02 5.97
C ILE A 40 -9.44 8.67 5.89
N GLU A 41 -10.17 8.75 7.01
CA GLU A 41 -11.46 9.44 7.07
C GLU A 41 -11.33 10.91 6.65
N ALA A 42 -10.34 11.63 7.20
CA ALA A 42 -10.06 13.02 6.83
C ALA A 42 -9.69 13.16 5.34
N LEU A 43 -8.90 12.23 4.80
CA LEU A 43 -8.50 12.23 3.40
C LEU A 43 -9.69 12.00 2.46
N THR A 44 -10.55 11.03 2.75
CA THR A 44 -11.73 10.74 1.91
C THR A 44 -12.72 11.88 1.86
N HIS A 45 -12.79 12.71 2.92
CA HIS A 45 -13.63 13.91 2.99
C HIS A 45 -12.87 15.21 2.61
N HIS A 46 -11.62 15.10 2.16
CA HIS A 46 -10.85 16.28 1.73
C HIS A 46 -11.51 16.95 0.51
N PRO A 47 -11.57 18.29 0.41
CA PRO A 47 -12.21 19.02 -0.70
C PRO A 47 -11.74 18.60 -2.10
N PHE A 48 -10.50 18.13 -2.24
CA PHE A 48 -10.00 17.59 -3.49
C PHE A 48 -10.76 16.30 -3.90
N ILE A 49 -10.94 15.37 -2.97
CA ILE A 49 -11.61 14.07 -3.22
C ILE A 49 -13.11 14.30 -3.45
N THR A 50 -13.76 15.09 -2.58
CA THR A 50 -15.18 15.39 -2.74
C THR A 50 -15.46 16.18 -4.02
N GLY A 51 -14.57 17.12 -4.39
CA GLY A 51 -14.67 17.85 -5.66
C GLY A 51 -14.51 16.96 -6.89
N LEU A 52 -13.67 15.92 -6.83
CA LEU A 52 -13.57 14.90 -7.90
C LEU A 52 -14.87 14.10 -8.01
N ILE A 53 -15.41 13.62 -6.89
CA ILE A 53 -16.65 12.84 -6.82
C ILE A 53 -17.82 13.64 -7.39
N GLU A 54 -17.94 14.91 -6.95
CA GLU A 54 -19.03 15.82 -7.34
C GLU A 54 -18.86 16.42 -8.73
N GLY A 55 -17.67 16.33 -9.32
CA GLY A 55 -17.36 16.99 -10.59
C GLY A 55 -17.12 18.50 -10.48
N THR A 56 -16.96 19.02 -9.26
CA THR A 56 -16.81 20.46 -8.98
C THR A 56 -15.34 20.89 -8.79
N LEU A 57 -14.40 19.95 -8.75
CA LEU A 57 -12.98 20.27 -8.63
C LEU A 57 -12.53 21.15 -9.83
N PRO A 58 -11.85 22.31 -9.58
CA PRO A 58 -11.30 23.09 -10.68
C PRO A 58 -10.33 22.25 -11.52
N GLN A 59 -10.48 22.30 -12.84
CA GLN A 59 -9.63 21.54 -13.77
C GLN A 59 -8.13 21.86 -13.58
N GLU A 60 -7.78 23.08 -13.22
CA GLU A 60 -6.39 23.46 -12.90
C GLU A 60 -5.83 22.67 -11.72
N SER A 61 -6.63 22.50 -10.65
CA SER A 61 -6.23 21.70 -9.48
C SER A 61 -6.01 20.25 -9.85
N PHE A 62 -6.86 19.69 -10.71
CA PHE A 62 -6.69 18.33 -11.22
C PHE A 62 -5.42 18.18 -12.07
N LEU A 63 -5.20 19.08 -13.02
CA LEU A 63 -3.99 19.07 -13.86
C LEU A 63 -2.72 19.26 -13.03
N TRP A 64 -2.76 20.16 -12.05
CA TRP A 64 -1.64 20.34 -11.12
C TRP A 64 -1.32 19.05 -10.35
N TYR A 65 -2.35 18.41 -9.80
CA TYR A 65 -2.21 17.13 -9.11
C TYR A 65 -1.60 16.07 -10.03
N LEU A 66 -2.12 15.90 -11.26
CA LEU A 66 -1.61 14.92 -12.21
C LEU A 66 -0.14 15.15 -12.55
N CYS A 67 0.28 16.40 -12.73
CA CYS A 67 1.68 16.74 -13.00
C CYS A 67 2.60 16.40 -11.82
N GLN A 68 2.16 16.65 -10.58
CA GLN A 68 2.90 16.24 -9.39
C GLN A 68 2.92 14.71 -9.24
N ASN A 69 1.82 14.04 -9.56
CA ASN A 69 1.72 12.58 -9.57
C ASN A 69 2.70 11.93 -10.57
N LEU A 70 2.93 12.52 -11.74
CA LEU A 70 3.96 12.03 -12.67
C LEU A 70 5.36 12.05 -12.04
N ASN A 71 5.71 13.14 -11.34
CA ASN A 71 6.98 13.22 -10.62
C ASN A 71 7.09 12.14 -9.56
N TYR A 72 6.01 11.94 -8.79
CA TYR A 72 5.92 10.92 -7.76
C TYR A 72 6.08 9.51 -8.35
N LEU A 73 5.31 9.15 -9.37
CA LEU A 73 5.36 7.83 -10.01
C LEU A 73 6.76 7.48 -10.53
N ALA A 74 7.46 8.45 -11.13
CA ALA A 74 8.83 8.27 -11.59
C ALA A 74 9.82 7.99 -10.43
N GLY A 75 9.60 8.60 -9.27
CA GLY A 75 10.37 8.34 -8.05
C GLY A 75 10.02 6.99 -7.41
N TYR A 76 8.73 6.69 -7.34
CA TYR A 76 8.19 5.46 -6.75
C TYR A 76 8.66 4.20 -7.50
N GLU A 77 8.60 4.20 -8.84
CA GLU A 77 9.15 3.14 -9.67
C GLU A 77 10.61 2.84 -9.30
N LYS A 78 11.45 3.89 -9.21
CA LYS A 78 12.87 3.75 -8.85
C LYS A 78 13.04 3.16 -7.45
N SER A 79 12.16 3.50 -6.50
CA SER A 79 12.17 2.96 -5.15
C SER A 79 11.82 1.48 -5.14
N LEU A 80 10.80 1.04 -5.88
CA LEU A 80 10.46 -0.38 -6.07
C LEU A 80 11.62 -1.16 -6.71
N MET A 81 12.21 -0.63 -7.78
CA MET A 81 13.34 -1.26 -8.46
C MET A 81 14.59 -1.36 -7.57
N LYS A 82 14.76 -0.42 -6.65
CA LYS A 82 15.87 -0.42 -5.68
C LYS A 82 15.63 -1.41 -4.53
N LEU A 83 14.37 -1.57 -4.09
CA LEU A 83 14.01 -2.50 -3.02
C LEU A 83 13.99 -3.96 -3.50
N ALA A 84 13.50 -4.22 -4.71
CA ALA A 84 13.29 -5.59 -5.21
C ALA A 84 14.52 -6.51 -5.08
N PRO A 85 15.75 -6.11 -5.44
CA PRO A 85 16.93 -6.97 -5.29
C PRO A 85 17.28 -7.33 -3.84
N ARG A 86 16.73 -6.59 -2.87
CA ARG A 86 16.98 -6.80 -1.43
C ARG A 86 16.05 -7.84 -0.81
N LEU A 87 14.98 -8.21 -1.51
CA LEU A 87 14.07 -9.29 -1.11
C LEU A 87 14.76 -10.64 -1.31
N THR A 88 14.72 -11.48 -0.29
CA THR A 88 15.32 -12.83 -0.33
C THR A 88 14.46 -13.83 -1.09
N ASP A 89 13.13 -13.73 -0.93
CA ASP A 89 12.17 -14.55 -1.65
C ASP A 89 12.12 -14.15 -3.12
N LYS A 90 12.16 -15.16 -4.03
CA LYS A 90 12.20 -14.94 -5.48
C LYS A 90 10.86 -14.47 -6.04
N ASP A 91 9.77 -14.96 -5.49
CA ASP A 91 8.42 -14.63 -5.95
C ASP A 91 8.03 -13.22 -5.48
N ASP A 92 8.36 -12.85 -4.24
CA ASP A 92 8.20 -11.49 -3.73
C ASP A 92 9.03 -10.50 -4.57
N ARG A 93 10.29 -10.85 -4.88
CA ARG A 93 11.15 -10.03 -5.76
C ARG A 93 10.53 -9.84 -7.14
N LYS A 94 10.07 -10.93 -7.76
CA LYS A 94 9.41 -10.90 -9.08
C LYS A 94 8.16 -10.03 -9.05
N GLN A 95 7.38 -10.15 -7.99
CA GLN A 95 6.15 -9.36 -7.81
C GLN A 95 6.45 -7.86 -7.67
N VAL A 96 7.43 -7.46 -6.84
CA VAL A 96 7.81 -6.05 -6.68
C VAL A 96 8.36 -5.46 -8.00
N LEU A 97 9.13 -6.24 -8.77
CA LEU A 97 9.57 -5.83 -10.11
C LEU A 97 8.39 -5.67 -11.09
N ALA A 98 7.36 -6.51 -11.00
CA ALA A 98 6.15 -6.37 -11.81
C ALA A 98 5.41 -5.07 -11.47
N TRP A 99 5.24 -4.76 -10.19
CA TRP A 99 4.64 -3.50 -9.76
C TRP A 99 5.43 -2.26 -10.20
N GLY A 100 6.76 -2.34 -10.25
CA GLY A 100 7.57 -1.27 -10.85
C GLY A 100 7.21 -1.03 -12.33
N LYS A 101 7.04 -2.11 -13.13
CA LYS A 101 6.61 -1.99 -14.53
C LYS A 101 5.18 -1.45 -14.66
N GLU A 102 4.28 -1.86 -13.78
CA GLU A 102 2.90 -1.34 -13.73
C GLU A 102 2.89 0.15 -13.39
N THR A 103 3.78 0.61 -12.48
CA THR A 103 3.96 2.02 -12.17
C THR A 103 4.40 2.82 -13.41
N SER A 104 5.31 2.29 -14.23
CA SER A 104 5.66 2.89 -15.53
C SER A 104 4.47 2.98 -16.50
N ALA A 105 3.60 1.97 -16.49
CA ALA A 105 2.38 2.00 -17.32
C ALA A 105 1.40 3.07 -16.82
N THR A 106 1.22 3.19 -15.50
CA THR A 106 0.41 4.23 -14.87
C THR A 106 0.96 5.63 -15.18
N TYR A 107 2.27 5.81 -15.17
CA TYR A 107 2.91 7.06 -15.58
C TYR A 107 2.54 7.45 -17.01
N ARG A 108 2.63 6.51 -17.95
CA ARG A 108 2.27 6.79 -19.37
C ARG A 108 0.80 7.13 -19.51
N TRP A 109 -0.08 6.35 -18.87
CA TRP A 109 -1.51 6.63 -18.88
C TRP A 109 -1.84 8.00 -18.28
N THR A 110 -1.25 8.36 -17.13
CA THR A 110 -1.42 9.70 -16.52
C THR A 110 -0.95 10.80 -17.47
N SER A 111 0.14 10.59 -18.21
CA SER A 111 0.62 11.55 -19.22
C SER A 111 -0.41 11.77 -20.33
N GLU A 112 -1.06 10.71 -20.81
CA GLU A 112 -2.13 10.84 -21.82
C GLU A 112 -3.38 11.52 -21.25
N VAL A 113 -3.75 11.25 -19.98
CA VAL A 113 -4.85 11.96 -19.30
C VAL A 113 -4.55 13.45 -19.21
N ILE A 114 -3.31 13.86 -18.90
CA ILE A 114 -2.92 15.28 -18.87
C ILE A 114 -3.09 15.89 -20.28
N LYS A 115 -2.60 15.24 -21.32
CA LYS A 115 -2.71 15.75 -22.69
C LYS A 115 -4.18 15.93 -23.11
N SER A 116 -5.03 14.95 -22.85
CA SER A 116 -6.45 15.01 -23.21
C SER A 116 -7.23 16.04 -22.38
N SER A 117 -6.90 16.18 -21.09
CA SER A 117 -7.59 17.09 -20.17
C SER A 117 -7.11 18.55 -20.30
N ALA A 118 -5.89 18.78 -20.79
CA ALA A 118 -5.32 20.13 -20.85
C ALA A 118 -6.04 21.05 -21.85
N GLN A 119 -6.63 20.52 -22.95
CA GLN A 119 -7.39 21.30 -23.92
C GLN A 119 -6.68 22.62 -24.33
N HIS A 120 -5.43 22.54 -24.73
CA HIS A 120 -4.56 23.68 -25.09
C HIS A 120 -4.05 24.54 -23.90
N ARG A 121 -4.31 24.16 -22.65
CA ARG A 121 -3.71 24.85 -21.49
C ARG A 121 -2.24 24.52 -21.37
N ASP A 122 -1.45 25.54 -21.01
CA ASP A 122 -0.05 25.35 -20.65
C ASP A 122 0.04 24.61 -19.29
N THR A 123 0.49 23.36 -19.32
CA THR A 123 0.73 22.55 -18.12
C THR A 123 2.19 22.58 -17.66
N ASP A 124 3.10 23.19 -18.40
CA ASP A 124 4.53 23.19 -18.09
C ASP A 124 4.82 23.87 -16.75
N ARG A 125 4.05 24.91 -16.42
CA ARG A 125 4.08 25.58 -15.10
C ARG A 125 3.83 24.63 -13.90
N TYR A 126 3.18 23.48 -14.12
CA TYR A 126 2.87 22.49 -13.08
C TYR A 126 3.87 21.32 -13.00
N ARG A 127 4.78 21.22 -13.99
CA ARG A 127 5.73 20.09 -14.10
C ARG A 127 6.89 20.18 -13.12
N ALA A 128 7.23 21.39 -12.65
CA ALA A 128 8.30 21.56 -11.67
C ALA A 128 7.96 20.79 -10.38
N VAL A 129 8.89 19.92 -9.96
CA VAL A 129 8.72 19.11 -8.74
C VAL A 129 8.61 20.03 -7.53
N ARG A 130 7.51 19.95 -6.82
CA ARG A 130 7.31 20.75 -5.60
C ARG A 130 8.19 20.26 -4.46
N PRO A 131 8.58 21.14 -3.52
CA PRO A 131 9.45 20.74 -2.40
C PRO A 131 8.89 19.57 -1.59
N THR A 132 7.58 19.54 -1.33
CA THR A 132 6.91 18.44 -0.62
C THR A 132 7.02 17.13 -1.40
N THR A 133 6.67 17.15 -2.70
CA THR A 133 6.79 15.96 -3.57
C THR A 133 8.24 15.46 -3.62
N ARG A 134 9.21 16.37 -3.73
CA ARG A 134 10.64 16.03 -3.74
C ARG A 134 11.07 15.37 -2.45
N ARG A 135 10.77 15.96 -1.28
CA ARG A 135 11.13 15.39 0.03
C ARG A 135 10.54 14.00 0.21
N TYR A 136 9.30 13.80 -0.23
CA TYR A 136 8.63 12.52 -0.11
C TYR A 136 9.32 11.44 -0.97
N ILE A 137 9.59 11.74 -2.25
CA ILE A 137 10.30 10.84 -3.17
C ILE A 137 11.70 10.50 -2.63
N GLU A 138 12.44 11.48 -2.15
CA GLU A 138 13.80 11.30 -1.60
C GLU A 138 13.78 10.43 -0.34
N TRP A 139 12.80 10.63 0.53
CA TRP A 139 12.61 9.84 1.73
C TRP A 139 12.26 8.38 1.42
N GLU A 140 11.33 8.11 0.52
CA GLU A 140 11.02 6.75 0.06
C GLU A 140 12.25 6.07 -0.58
N ALA A 141 12.97 6.80 -1.42
CA ALA A 141 14.16 6.28 -2.09
C ALA A 141 15.28 5.94 -1.10
N GLU A 142 15.44 6.73 -0.03
CA GLU A 142 16.39 6.45 1.04
C GLU A 142 15.97 5.20 1.83
N LYS A 143 14.70 5.09 2.23
CA LYS A 143 14.19 3.90 2.93
C LYS A 143 14.32 2.65 2.07
N ALA A 144 13.93 2.73 0.80
CA ALA A 144 14.08 1.63 -0.15
C ALA A 144 15.53 1.14 -0.30
N ALA A 145 16.51 2.04 -0.17
CA ALA A 145 17.93 1.71 -0.29
C ALA A 145 18.54 1.18 1.00
N LYS A 146 18.21 1.75 2.18
CA LYS A 146 19.01 1.61 3.39
C LYS A 146 18.27 0.97 4.57
N ALA A 147 16.95 1.13 4.69
CA ALA A 147 16.19 0.62 5.83
C ALA A 147 16.11 -0.92 5.82
N PRO A 148 15.84 -1.59 6.95
CA PRO A 148 15.43 -3.00 6.94
C PRO A 148 14.32 -3.24 5.92
N VAL A 149 14.30 -4.41 5.26
CA VAL A 149 13.39 -4.66 4.13
C VAL A 149 11.91 -4.51 4.54
N SER A 150 11.55 -4.96 5.74
CA SER A 150 10.22 -4.79 6.33
C SER A 150 9.82 -3.32 6.47
N VAL A 151 10.73 -2.48 6.97
CA VAL A 151 10.53 -1.03 7.11
C VAL A 151 10.47 -0.34 5.75
N ALA A 152 11.35 -0.73 4.82
CA ALA A 152 11.36 -0.17 3.48
C ALA A 152 10.05 -0.47 2.72
N TRP A 153 9.53 -1.72 2.83
CA TRP A 153 8.25 -2.06 2.22
C TRP A 153 7.09 -1.33 2.87
N ALA A 154 7.05 -1.26 4.20
CA ALA A 154 6.03 -0.50 4.94
C ALA A 154 6.01 0.99 4.53
N THR A 155 7.17 1.58 4.19
CA THR A 155 7.27 2.94 3.64
C THR A 155 6.59 3.06 2.27
N LEU A 156 6.70 2.04 1.40
CA LEU A 156 6.15 2.06 0.04
C LEU A 156 4.69 1.58 -0.03
N LEU A 157 4.21 0.85 0.96
CA LEU A 157 2.87 0.28 1.00
C LEU A 157 1.72 1.31 0.87
N PRO A 158 1.81 2.53 1.42
CA PRO A 158 0.74 3.52 1.31
C PRO A 158 0.34 3.85 -0.12
N CYS A 159 1.25 3.77 -1.10
CA CYS A 159 0.92 3.97 -2.51
C CYS A 159 -0.12 2.94 -3.03
N PHE A 160 -0.18 1.76 -2.43
CA PHE A 160 -1.23 0.77 -2.72
C PHE A 160 -2.43 0.95 -1.82
N TRP A 161 -2.21 0.96 -0.50
CA TRP A 161 -3.27 0.84 0.49
C TRP A 161 -4.11 2.11 0.60
N VAL A 162 -3.50 3.31 0.72
CA VAL A 162 -4.24 4.58 0.81
C VAL A 162 -5.09 4.79 -0.44
N TYR A 163 -4.54 4.52 -1.62
CA TYR A 163 -5.30 4.63 -2.85
C TYR A 163 -6.39 3.56 -2.97
N GLY A 164 -6.20 2.37 -2.37
CA GLY A 164 -7.24 1.35 -2.25
C GLY A 164 -8.40 1.81 -1.38
N GLU A 165 -8.12 2.44 -0.22
CA GLU A 165 -9.14 3.00 0.68
C GLU A 165 -9.93 4.13 0.00
N VAL A 166 -9.20 5.11 -0.55
CA VAL A 166 -9.80 6.23 -1.30
C VAL A 166 -10.59 5.72 -2.50
N GLY A 167 -10.06 4.73 -3.23
CA GLY A 167 -10.72 4.13 -4.39
C GLY A 167 -12.05 3.49 -4.05
N ARG A 168 -12.14 2.74 -2.94
CA ARG A 168 -13.41 2.18 -2.45
C ARG A 168 -14.43 3.27 -2.13
N PHE A 169 -14.01 4.31 -1.40
CA PHE A 169 -14.86 5.45 -1.06
C PHE A 169 -15.38 6.16 -2.31
N VAL A 170 -14.48 6.48 -3.25
CA VAL A 170 -14.82 7.17 -4.50
C VAL A 170 -15.78 6.32 -5.35
N SER A 171 -15.50 5.02 -5.53
CA SER A 171 -16.36 4.14 -6.33
C SER A 171 -17.78 4.02 -5.79
N ALA A 172 -17.93 4.07 -4.45
CA ALA A 172 -19.23 4.04 -3.81
C ALA A 172 -20.01 5.36 -3.91
N ASN A 173 -19.33 6.50 -4.13
CA ASN A 173 -19.92 7.84 -4.03
C ASN A 173 -19.83 8.68 -5.31
N LYS A 174 -19.08 8.25 -6.34
CA LYS A 174 -18.87 9.05 -7.56
C LYS A 174 -20.19 9.29 -8.32
N LYS A 175 -20.33 10.51 -8.85
CA LYS A 175 -21.43 10.85 -9.76
C LYS A 175 -21.07 10.40 -11.19
N PRO A 176 -22.01 9.75 -11.92
CA PRO A 176 -21.74 9.26 -13.29
C PRO A 176 -21.40 10.37 -14.28
N ASP A 177 -21.89 11.58 -14.06
CA ASP A 177 -21.69 12.78 -14.89
C ASP A 177 -20.45 13.61 -14.48
N SER A 178 -19.70 13.17 -13.47
CA SER A 178 -18.44 13.83 -13.12
C SER A 178 -17.46 13.79 -14.30
N PRO A 179 -16.86 14.93 -14.70
CA PRO A 179 -15.83 14.95 -15.73
C PRO A 179 -14.58 14.16 -15.39
N TYR A 180 -14.45 13.72 -14.13
CA TYR A 180 -13.37 12.91 -13.59
C TYR A 180 -13.72 11.42 -13.48
N ALA A 181 -14.93 11.01 -13.86
CA ALA A 181 -15.42 9.64 -13.69
C ALA A 181 -14.44 8.60 -14.27
N ALA A 182 -13.95 8.82 -15.49
CA ALA A 182 -12.98 7.91 -16.14
C ALA A 182 -11.65 7.77 -15.38
N TRP A 183 -11.19 8.83 -14.70
CA TRP A 183 -10.02 8.77 -13.81
C TRP A 183 -10.33 7.96 -12.55
N LEU A 184 -11.50 8.20 -11.95
CA LEU A 184 -11.94 7.55 -10.72
C LEU A 184 -12.22 6.05 -10.91
N ASP A 185 -12.64 5.62 -12.09
CA ASP A 185 -12.91 4.22 -12.42
C ASP A 185 -11.67 3.32 -12.25
N GLY A 186 -10.48 3.84 -12.52
CA GLY A 186 -9.25 3.09 -12.37
C GLY A 186 -8.96 2.64 -10.93
N TYR A 187 -9.46 3.35 -9.93
CA TYR A 187 -9.25 3.00 -8.51
C TYR A 187 -10.31 2.04 -7.95
N GLY A 188 -11.45 1.91 -8.63
CA GLY A 188 -12.51 0.97 -8.27
C GLY A 188 -12.39 -0.41 -8.94
N ASP A 189 -11.36 -0.63 -9.74
CA ASP A 189 -11.15 -1.88 -10.46
C ASP A 189 -10.87 -3.03 -9.48
N PRO A 190 -11.61 -4.16 -9.56
CA PRO A 190 -11.32 -5.36 -8.77
C PRO A 190 -9.89 -5.90 -8.93
N ALA A 191 -9.26 -5.68 -10.09
CA ALA A 191 -7.85 -6.03 -10.30
C ALA A 191 -6.93 -5.21 -9.40
N TYR A 192 -7.24 -3.91 -9.20
CA TYR A 192 -6.50 -3.06 -8.28
C TYR A 192 -6.64 -3.53 -6.83
N ALA A 193 -7.84 -3.93 -6.41
CA ALA A 193 -8.06 -4.49 -5.08
C ALA A 193 -7.22 -5.75 -4.82
N LYS A 194 -7.05 -6.63 -5.82
CA LYS A 194 -6.16 -7.80 -5.73
C LYS A 194 -4.70 -7.38 -5.55
N THR A 195 -4.26 -6.35 -6.26
CA THR A 195 -2.91 -5.77 -6.13
C THR A 195 -2.68 -5.22 -4.73
N VAL A 196 -3.62 -4.47 -4.18
CA VAL A 196 -3.57 -3.95 -2.79
C VAL A 196 -3.45 -5.09 -1.79
N ASN A 197 -4.29 -6.12 -1.90
CA ASN A 197 -4.26 -7.28 -1.00
C ASN A 197 -2.92 -8.03 -1.08
N ALA A 198 -2.35 -8.18 -2.26
CA ALA A 198 -1.03 -8.81 -2.43
C ALA A 198 0.09 -7.96 -1.80
N ALA A 199 0.01 -6.63 -1.91
CA ALA A 199 0.96 -5.71 -1.30
C ALA A 199 0.89 -5.74 0.24
N VAL A 200 -0.32 -5.81 0.80
CA VAL A 200 -0.55 -5.98 2.25
C VAL A 200 -0.01 -7.33 2.74
N ALA A 201 -0.31 -8.41 2.03
CA ALA A 201 0.19 -9.74 2.38
C ALA A 201 1.73 -9.82 2.37
N LEU A 202 2.38 -9.09 1.46
CA LEU A 202 3.85 -8.97 1.48
C LEU A 202 4.32 -8.23 2.75
N ALA A 203 3.65 -7.16 3.16
CA ALA A 203 3.99 -6.44 4.39
C ALA A 203 3.88 -7.34 5.63
N ASP A 204 2.82 -8.13 5.73
CA ASP A 204 2.62 -9.08 6.83
C ASP A 204 3.73 -10.13 6.89
N ARG A 205 4.10 -10.72 5.74
CA ARG A 205 5.20 -11.70 5.68
C ARG A 205 6.53 -11.08 6.11
N LEU A 206 6.85 -9.90 5.60
CA LEU A 206 8.10 -9.21 5.94
C LEU A 206 8.14 -8.79 7.41
N ALA A 207 7.03 -8.31 7.98
CA ALA A 207 6.93 -7.96 9.38
C ALA A 207 7.02 -9.18 10.31
N ALA A 208 6.46 -10.32 9.90
CA ALA A 208 6.58 -11.59 10.63
C ALA A 208 8.03 -12.11 10.66
N GLN A 209 8.77 -11.94 9.56
CA GLN A 209 10.19 -12.33 9.45
C GLN A 209 11.13 -11.38 10.19
N ASP A 210 10.70 -10.17 10.53
CA ASP A 210 11.53 -9.12 11.14
C ASP A 210 10.85 -8.49 12.37
N ALA A 211 10.48 -9.32 13.33
CA ALA A 211 9.74 -8.91 14.53
C ALA A 211 10.38 -7.73 15.29
N LYS A 212 11.72 -7.66 15.31
CA LYS A 212 12.48 -6.57 15.97
C LYS A 212 12.25 -5.19 15.34
N ASN A 213 11.88 -5.13 14.07
CA ASN A 213 11.62 -3.90 13.34
C ASN A 213 10.10 -3.65 13.12
N ARG A 214 9.20 -4.47 13.68
CA ARG A 214 7.76 -4.36 13.51
C ARG A 214 7.21 -2.96 13.87
N GLY A 215 7.60 -2.41 15.02
CA GLY A 215 7.23 -1.04 15.43
C GLY A 215 7.76 0.01 14.45
N ARG A 216 9.03 -0.11 14.02
CA ARG A 216 9.61 0.80 13.03
C ARG A 216 8.92 0.72 11.66
N ALA A 217 8.42 -0.45 11.28
CA ALA A 217 7.61 -0.60 10.07
C ALA A 217 6.27 0.14 10.20
N THR A 218 5.62 0.05 11.37
CA THR A 218 4.40 0.81 11.66
C THR A 218 4.64 2.32 11.61
N ASP A 219 5.69 2.82 12.25
CA ASP A 219 6.04 4.24 12.23
C ASP A 219 6.33 4.73 10.81
N ALA A 220 7.04 3.93 10.01
CA ALA A 220 7.36 4.25 8.62
C ALA A 220 6.10 4.27 7.74
N PHE A 221 5.18 3.32 7.92
CA PHE A 221 3.89 3.28 7.24
C PHE A 221 3.06 4.53 7.54
N LEU A 222 2.89 4.89 8.82
CA LEU A 222 2.11 6.06 9.23
C LEU A 222 2.74 7.36 8.71
N SER A 223 4.07 7.50 8.81
CA SER A 223 4.79 8.67 8.30
C SER A 223 4.69 8.81 6.78
N SER A 224 4.57 7.70 6.05
CA SER A 224 4.42 7.68 4.60
C SER A 224 2.98 7.92 4.16
N SER A 225 2.02 7.38 4.90
CA SER A 225 0.60 7.57 4.60
C SER A 225 0.19 9.05 4.74
N PHE A 226 0.72 9.72 5.77
CA PHE A 226 0.33 11.09 6.14
C PHE A 226 1.58 11.90 6.55
N PRO A 227 2.35 12.40 5.57
CA PRO A 227 3.56 13.16 5.85
C PRO A 227 3.25 14.39 6.71
N GLN A 228 3.81 14.45 7.91
CA GLN A 228 3.64 15.59 8.81
C GLN A 228 4.32 16.83 8.24
N GLY A 229 3.63 17.96 8.22
CA GLY A 229 4.19 19.25 7.83
C GLY A 229 4.22 19.54 6.32
N SER A 230 3.22 19.06 5.59
CA SER A 230 2.97 19.48 4.20
C SER A 230 2.00 20.66 4.12
#